data_fe246fadcd78b4e0d7265d11a44d6561
#
_entry.id   fe246fadcd78b4e0d7265d11a44d6561
#
_cell.length_a   1.000
_cell.length_b   1.000
_cell.length_c   1.000
_cell.angle_alpha   90.00
_cell.angle_beta   90.00
_cell.angle_gamma   90.00
#
_symmetry.space_group_name_H-M   'P 1'
#
loop_
_entity.id
_entity.type
_entity.pdbx_description
1 polymer ?
#
loop_
_entity_poly.entity_id
_entity_poly.type
_entity_poly.pdbx_seq_one_letter_code
_entity_poly.pdbx_strand_id
1 'polypeptide(L)'
;MIIKILGSGCANCKRLQAVTEEVIKVMGVDATIEKVEDIKMIMGYGVMRTPAIVINEKVKAFGRIPGKDEIKKYIQEEAKKEWGVV
;
A
#
# COMPACT_ATOMS: atom_id res chain seq x y z
N MET A 1 3.21 2.37 -11.03
CA MET A 1 3.31 2.04 -9.58
C MET A 1 2.21 1.06 -9.21
N ILE A 2 2.54 0.00 -8.55
CA ILE A 2 1.57 -0.98 -8.09
C ILE A 2 1.54 -0.97 -6.56
N ILE A 3 0.36 -0.72 -6.02
CA ILE A 3 0.13 -0.69 -4.58
C ILE A 3 -0.74 -1.89 -4.23
N LYS A 4 -0.28 -2.73 -3.33
CA LYS A 4 -1.02 -3.90 -2.91
C LYS A 4 -1.51 -3.73 -1.48
N ILE A 5 -2.79 -4.02 -1.26
CA ILE A 5 -3.39 -4.01 0.07
C ILE A 5 -3.56 -5.47 0.49
N LEU A 6 -2.80 -5.86 1.50
CA LEU A 6 -2.80 -7.23 1.99
C LEU A 6 -3.82 -7.40 3.10
N GLY A 7 -4.71 -8.35 2.94
CA GLY A 7 -5.70 -8.66 3.96
C GLY A 7 -6.93 -9.33 3.38
N SER A 8 -7.62 -10.11 4.20
CA SER A 8 -8.75 -10.94 3.76
C SER A 8 -10.10 -10.25 3.99
N GLY A 9 -10.27 -9.04 3.46
CA GLY A 9 -11.59 -8.39 3.46
C GLY A 9 -12.08 -7.85 4.80
N CYS A 10 -11.19 -7.62 5.75
CA CYS A 10 -11.57 -7.05 7.04
C CYS A 10 -11.92 -5.56 6.89
N ALA A 11 -12.63 -5.01 7.90
CA ALA A 11 -13.03 -3.61 7.87
C ALA A 11 -11.80 -2.67 7.76
N ASN A 12 -10.73 -2.98 8.47
CA ASN A 12 -9.51 -2.18 8.43
C ASN A 12 -8.82 -2.25 7.07
N CYS A 13 -8.89 -3.41 6.40
CA CYS A 13 -8.34 -3.56 5.06
C CYS A 13 -9.08 -2.67 4.07
N LYS A 14 -10.41 -2.59 4.18
CA LYS A 14 -11.23 -1.70 3.35
C LYS A 14 -10.93 -0.24 3.61
N ARG A 15 -10.73 0.13 4.87
CA ARG A 15 -10.37 1.50 5.24
C ARG A 15 -9.00 1.88 4.66
N LEU A 16 -8.03 1.00 4.77
CA LEU A 16 -6.71 1.24 4.20
C LEU A 16 -6.80 1.46 2.70
N GLN A 17 -7.57 0.64 2.01
CA GLN A 17 -7.77 0.78 0.58
C GLN A 17 -8.41 2.13 0.24
N ALA A 18 -9.46 2.52 0.96
CA ALA A 18 -10.15 3.79 0.72
C ALA A 18 -9.24 4.98 0.94
N VAL A 19 -8.46 4.98 2.01
CA VAL A 19 -7.50 6.05 2.31
C VAL A 19 -6.43 6.12 1.23
N THR A 20 -5.94 4.97 0.79
CA THR A 20 -4.92 4.90 -0.26
C THR A 20 -5.45 5.45 -1.59
N GLU A 21 -6.68 5.09 -1.95
CA GLU A 21 -7.32 5.61 -3.17
C GLU A 21 -7.46 7.14 -3.12
N GLU A 22 -7.84 7.67 -1.97
CA GLU A 22 -7.98 9.11 -1.79
C GLU A 22 -6.63 9.82 -1.95
N VAL A 23 -5.59 9.28 -1.34
CA VAL A 23 -4.24 9.84 -1.45
C VAL A 23 -3.76 9.84 -2.91
N ILE A 24 -4.00 8.76 -3.64
CA ILE A 24 -3.64 8.65 -5.05
C ILE A 24 -4.32 9.75 -5.87
N LYS A 25 -5.61 9.99 -5.62
CA LYS A 25 -6.35 11.05 -6.31
C LYS A 25 -5.79 12.43 -6.01
N VAL A 26 -5.50 12.69 -4.74
CA VAL A 26 -4.96 13.98 -4.31
C VAL A 26 -3.60 14.24 -4.90
N MET A 27 -2.75 13.23 -4.93
CA MET A 27 -1.40 13.34 -5.48
C MET A 27 -1.36 13.35 -7.01
N GLY A 28 -2.40 12.81 -7.64
CA GLY A 28 -2.43 12.68 -9.09
C GLY A 28 -1.41 11.73 -9.66
N VAL A 29 -1.00 10.73 -8.89
CA VAL A 29 -0.03 9.72 -9.36
C VAL A 29 -0.74 8.62 -10.13
N ASP A 30 -0.03 8.06 -11.10
CA ASP A 30 -0.52 6.91 -11.86
C ASP A 30 -0.17 5.63 -11.10
N ALA A 31 -1.14 5.13 -10.36
CA ALA A 31 -0.96 3.95 -9.53
C ALA A 31 -2.16 3.01 -9.64
N THR A 32 -1.87 1.71 -9.59
CA THR A 32 -2.89 0.67 -9.60
C THR A 32 -2.94 0.03 -8.21
N ILE A 33 -4.14 -0.13 -7.68
CA ILE A 33 -4.34 -0.78 -6.39
C ILE A 33 -4.82 -2.21 -6.63
N GLU A 34 -4.13 -3.16 -6.03
CA GLU A 34 -4.51 -4.57 -6.07
C GLU A 34 -4.78 -5.05 -4.65
N LYS A 35 -5.82 -5.87 -4.50
CA LYS A 35 -6.09 -6.54 -3.22
C LYS A 35 -5.42 -7.89 -3.23
N VAL A 36 -4.73 -8.22 -2.14
CA VAL A 36 -4.12 -9.53 -1.95
C VAL A 36 -4.77 -10.18 -0.74
N GLU A 37 -5.62 -11.16 -0.98
CA GLU A 37 -6.36 -11.85 0.07
C GLU A 37 -5.83 -13.24 0.39
N ASP A 38 -4.99 -13.80 -0.47
CA ASP A 38 -4.41 -15.12 -0.30
C ASP A 38 -3.37 -15.08 0.83
N ILE A 39 -3.61 -15.87 1.85
CA ILE A 39 -2.75 -15.93 3.04
C ILE A 39 -1.31 -16.31 2.68
N LYS A 40 -1.13 -17.23 1.74
CA LYS A 40 0.21 -17.66 1.30
C LYS A 40 0.99 -16.50 0.69
N MET A 41 0.33 -15.68 -0.11
CA MET A 41 0.95 -14.52 -0.72
C MET A 41 1.29 -13.47 0.34
N ILE A 42 0.37 -13.25 1.28
CA ILE A 42 0.59 -12.31 2.38
C ILE A 42 1.80 -12.73 3.20
N MET A 43 1.90 -13.99 3.55
CA MET A 43 3.03 -14.53 4.30
C MET A 43 4.33 -14.43 3.51
N GLY A 44 4.25 -14.53 2.19
CA GLY A 44 5.40 -14.38 1.32
C GLY A 44 6.05 -13.00 1.38
N TYR A 45 5.30 -11.99 1.81
CA TYR A 45 5.84 -10.64 2.04
C TYR A 45 6.46 -10.50 3.44
N GLY A 46 6.40 -11.53 4.26
CA GLY A 46 6.90 -11.47 5.63
C GLY A 46 5.97 -10.75 6.59
N VAL A 47 4.71 -10.55 6.21
CA VAL A 47 3.73 -9.83 7.01
C VAL A 47 2.98 -10.81 7.90
N MET A 48 3.01 -10.55 9.20
CA MET A 48 2.32 -11.40 10.20
C MET A 48 0.98 -10.81 10.64
N ARG A 49 0.71 -9.56 10.33
CA ARG A 49 -0.53 -8.88 10.70
C ARG A 49 -1.07 -8.10 9.51
N THR A 50 -2.38 -8.07 9.38
CA THR A 50 -3.07 -7.30 8.35
C THR A 50 -3.94 -6.23 9.02
N PRO A 51 -4.25 -5.14 8.34
CA PRO A 51 -3.93 -4.84 6.95
C PRO A 51 -2.47 -4.42 6.77
N ALA A 52 -1.98 -4.57 5.56
CA ALA A 52 -0.63 -4.13 5.20
C ALA A 52 -0.67 -3.44 3.84
N ILE A 53 0.25 -2.49 3.65
CA ILE A 53 0.39 -1.78 2.39
C ILE A 53 1.77 -2.09 1.80
N VAL A 54 1.76 -2.51 0.54
CA VAL A 54 2.97 -2.84 -0.22
C VAL A 54 3.00 -1.94 -1.46
N ILE A 55 4.10 -1.27 -1.67
CA ILE A 55 4.27 -0.41 -2.85
C ILE A 55 5.51 -0.87 -3.60
N ASN A 56 5.33 -1.22 -4.89
CA ASN A 56 6.39 -1.73 -5.75
C ASN A 56 7.15 -2.88 -5.08
N GLU A 57 6.39 -3.85 -4.53
CA GLU A 57 6.91 -5.05 -3.88
C GLU A 57 7.65 -4.80 -2.56
N LYS A 58 7.53 -3.59 -1.99
CA LYS A 58 8.12 -3.25 -0.70
C LYS A 58 7.05 -3.03 0.34
N VAL A 59 7.12 -3.76 1.46
CA VAL A 59 6.19 -3.60 2.56
C VAL A 59 6.50 -2.28 3.26
N LYS A 60 5.53 -1.37 3.25
CA LYS A 60 5.70 -0.05 3.86
C LYS A 60 5.16 0.03 5.29
N ALA A 61 4.04 -0.64 5.54
CA ALA A 61 3.45 -0.70 6.87
C ALA A 61 2.59 -1.95 7.00
N PHE A 62 2.44 -2.46 8.20
CA PHE A 62 1.58 -3.61 8.46
C PHE A 62 1.04 -3.57 9.88
N GLY A 63 -0.10 -4.23 10.07
CA GLY A 63 -0.75 -4.33 11.38
C GLY A 63 -1.45 -3.06 11.85
N ARG A 64 -1.52 -2.04 11.00
CA ARG A 64 -2.20 -0.78 11.31
C ARG A 64 -2.58 -0.06 10.01
N ILE A 65 -3.39 0.97 10.15
CA ILE A 65 -3.74 1.85 9.04
C ILE A 65 -2.85 3.10 9.14
N PRO A 66 -1.90 3.29 8.22
CA PRO A 66 -1.08 4.51 8.20
C PRO A 66 -1.95 5.73 7.92
N GLY A 67 -1.55 6.88 8.44
CA GLY A 67 -2.21 8.13 8.13
C GLY A 67 -1.98 8.55 6.69
N LYS A 68 -2.81 9.48 6.19
CA LYS A 68 -2.70 9.97 4.82
C LYS A 68 -1.31 10.53 4.50
N ASP A 69 -0.72 11.25 5.44
CA ASP A 69 0.61 11.83 5.26
C ASP A 69 1.69 10.76 5.16
N GLU A 70 1.55 9.70 5.93
CA GLU A 70 2.48 8.57 5.85
C GLU A 70 2.40 7.88 4.49
N ILE A 71 1.17 7.66 4.00
CA ILE A 71 0.96 7.04 2.70
C ILE A 71 1.53 7.91 1.58
N LYS A 72 1.31 9.22 1.65
CA LYS A 72 1.91 10.17 0.70
C LYS A 72 3.42 10.02 0.66
N LYS A 73 4.05 9.95 1.82
CA LYS A 73 5.50 9.80 1.93
C LYS A 73 5.97 8.52 1.29
N TYR A 74 5.30 7.41 1.55
CA TYR A 74 5.64 6.11 0.96
C TYR A 74 5.56 6.14 -0.55
N ILE A 75 4.50 6.74 -1.08
CA ILE A 75 4.30 6.87 -2.52
C ILE A 75 5.38 7.76 -3.14
N GLN A 76 5.70 8.88 -2.50
CA GLN A 76 6.75 9.78 -2.97
C GLN A 76 8.10 9.09 -3.03
N GLU A 77 8.43 8.28 -2.04
CA GLU A 77 9.68 7.54 -2.01
C GLU A 77 9.82 6.61 -3.22
N GLU A 78 8.76 5.87 -3.53
CA GLU A 78 8.78 4.93 -4.65
C GLU A 78 8.66 5.65 -6.00
N ALA A 79 7.94 6.75 -6.07
CA ALA A 79 7.85 7.55 -7.29
C ALA A 79 9.21 8.11 -7.69
N LYS A 80 9.99 8.57 -6.73
CA LYS A 80 11.36 9.05 -7.00
C LYS A 80 12.23 7.96 -7.61
N LYS A 81 12.10 6.75 -7.11
CA LYS A 81 12.89 5.62 -7.64
C LYS A 81 12.46 5.25 -9.05
N GLU A 82 11.16 5.26 -9.32
CA GLU A 82 10.63 4.93 -10.64
C GLU A 82 11.07 5.93 -11.71
N TRP A 83 11.19 7.20 -11.33
CA TRP A 83 11.59 8.25 -12.27
C TRP A 83 13.10 8.34 -12.44
N GLY A 84 13.86 7.50 -11.75
CA GLY A 84 15.30 7.51 -11.83
C GLY A 84 15.93 8.81 -11.32
N VAL A 85 15.20 9.59 -10.56
CA VAL A 85 15.70 10.83 -9.98
C VAL A 85 16.49 10.48 -8.75
N VAL A 86 17.72 10.82 -8.77
CA VAL A 86 18.63 10.54 -7.67
C VAL A 86 18.67 11.72 -6.71
#